data_1b58c164a708ef4d7ad4ccbe625d5f1a
#
_entry.id   1b58c164a708ef4d7ad4ccbe625d5f1a
#
_cell.length_a   1.000
_cell.length_b   1.000
_cell.length_c   1.000
_cell.angle_alpha   90.00
_cell.angle_beta   90.00
_cell.angle_gamma   90.00
#
_symmetry.space_group_name_H-M   'P 1'
#
loop_
_entity.id
_entity.type
_entity.pdbx_description
1 polymer ?
#
loop_
_entity_poly.entity_id
_entity_poly.type
_entity_poly.pdbx_seq_one_letter_code
_entity_poly.pdbx_strand_id
1 'polypeptide(L)'
;INLAQALSKIKDYENKLKITWGEEEWEITLKNELIAKFQPEIPETLNLSASAIETYQSCPLKFRFGRIDGIPQNAKKPQLIFGNIIHLVLQRFHEPNKEISKERILRLLDEEWKKDDFDYSVREEKFKEQGIEILIDYVENIKDNIPNVIRTEEQFNFSLGSITIRGAIDRIDKIGKGVEIIDYKTSKTSSSAKSNLQLAIYSMYLEQLEDPLLGGIPFRSSLYFLRDKDKP
;
A
#
# COMPACT_ATOMS: atom_id res chain seq x y z
N ILE A 1 10.90 0.52 27.50
CA ILE A 1 12.23 1.15 27.31
C ILE A 1 12.48 1.15 25.80
N ASN A 2 12.68 2.33 25.23
CA ASN A 2 12.99 2.49 23.81
C ASN A 2 14.35 1.83 23.53
N LEU A 3 14.47 1.08 22.42
CA LEU A 3 15.71 0.40 22.01
C LEU A 3 16.92 1.35 21.99
N ALA A 4 16.73 2.61 21.55
CA ALA A 4 17.75 3.63 21.57
C ALA A 4 18.24 3.95 22.98
N GLN A 5 17.34 3.99 23.98
CA GLN A 5 17.69 4.20 25.38
C GLN A 5 18.41 2.98 25.99
N ALA A 6 18.03 1.76 25.57
CA ALA A 6 18.71 0.56 25.99
C ALA A 6 20.15 0.49 25.43
N LEU A 7 20.31 0.80 24.14
CA LEU A 7 21.62 0.87 23.48
C LEU A 7 22.53 1.97 24.06
N SER A 8 21.94 3.15 24.37
CA SER A 8 22.69 4.23 25.04
C SER A 8 23.17 3.78 26.42
N LYS A 9 22.32 3.13 27.22
CA LYS A 9 22.72 2.60 28.53
C LYS A 9 23.81 1.51 28.43
N ILE A 10 23.71 0.61 27.47
CA ILE A 10 24.74 -0.41 27.22
C ILE A 10 26.07 0.28 26.90
N LYS A 11 26.07 1.25 26.00
CA LYS A 11 27.25 2.02 25.63
C LYS A 11 27.85 2.80 26.79
N ASP A 12 27.02 3.35 27.67
CA ASP A 12 27.46 4.03 28.91
C ASP A 12 28.09 3.04 29.89
N TYR A 13 27.56 1.81 30.01
CA TYR A 13 28.15 0.77 30.85
C TYR A 13 29.49 0.25 30.27
N GLU A 14 29.56 0.03 28.95
CA GLU A 14 30.82 -0.33 28.27
C GLU A 14 31.91 0.69 28.52
N ASN A 15 31.59 1.99 28.39
CA ASN A 15 32.52 3.08 28.65
C ASN A 15 32.94 3.17 30.13
N LYS A 16 32.01 2.94 31.06
CA LYS A 16 32.29 2.98 32.51
C LYS A 16 33.16 1.82 32.97
N LEU A 17 32.94 0.63 32.38
CA LEU A 17 33.66 -0.60 32.74
C LEU A 17 34.96 -0.77 31.96
N LYS A 18 35.25 0.13 31.00
CA LYS A 18 36.38 -0.03 30.04
C LYS A 18 36.41 -1.40 29.36
N ILE A 19 35.23 -1.95 29.08
CA ILE A 19 35.10 -3.22 28.37
C ILE A 19 35.37 -2.99 26.90
N THR A 20 36.44 -3.51 26.38
CA THR A 20 36.73 -3.58 24.94
C THR A 20 36.22 -4.92 24.42
N TRP A 21 35.07 -4.90 23.75
CA TRP A 21 34.52 -6.09 23.10
C TRP A 21 35.33 -6.46 21.87
N GLY A 22 35.71 -7.73 21.77
CA GLY A 22 36.24 -8.29 20.51
C GLY A 22 37.76 -8.43 20.47
N GLU A 23 38.45 -8.38 21.60
CA GLU A 23 39.89 -8.65 21.68
C GLU A 23 40.20 -10.12 22.00
N GLU A 24 39.27 -10.85 22.66
CA GLU A 24 39.45 -12.24 23.00
C GLU A 24 38.81 -13.19 21.95
N GLU A 25 39.49 -14.29 21.63
CA GLU A 25 39.03 -15.21 20.60
C GLU A 25 37.63 -15.82 20.88
N TRP A 26 37.30 -16.06 22.13
CA TRP A 26 35.98 -16.52 22.55
C TRP A 26 34.88 -15.48 22.37
N GLU A 27 35.18 -14.19 22.54
CA GLU A 27 34.24 -13.09 22.31
C GLU A 27 33.93 -12.92 20.84
N ILE A 28 34.94 -13.02 19.99
CA ILE A 28 34.80 -13.01 18.53
C ILE A 28 33.94 -14.20 18.07
N THR A 29 34.24 -15.39 18.61
CA THR A 29 33.50 -16.61 18.31
C THR A 29 32.03 -16.48 18.73
N LEU A 30 31.77 -16.06 19.97
CA LEU A 30 30.42 -15.86 20.49
C LEU A 30 29.63 -14.81 19.66
N LYS A 31 30.28 -13.72 19.32
CA LYS A 31 29.69 -12.67 18.49
C LYS A 31 29.32 -13.20 17.10
N ASN A 32 30.20 -13.96 16.48
CA ASN A 32 29.98 -14.55 15.17
C ASN A 32 28.86 -15.61 15.20
N GLU A 33 28.82 -16.45 16.23
CA GLU A 33 27.74 -17.44 16.41
C GLU A 33 26.38 -16.77 16.68
N LEU A 34 26.35 -15.74 17.52
CA LEU A 34 25.12 -14.97 17.77
C LEU A 34 24.63 -14.25 16.52
N ILE A 35 25.55 -13.63 15.77
CA ILE A 35 25.20 -12.96 14.51
C ILE A 35 24.69 -13.99 13.49
N ALA A 36 25.40 -15.09 13.30
CA ALA A 36 25.00 -16.13 12.35
C ALA A 36 23.65 -16.76 12.73
N LYS A 37 23.39 -16.99 14.03
CA LYS A 37 22.15 -17.59 14.54
C LYS A 37 20.93 -16.70 14.44
N PHE A 38 21.12 -15.37 14.49
CA PHE A 38 20.03 -14.39 14.47
C PHE A 38 19.99 -13.54 13.18
N GLN A 39 20.84 -13.82 12.20
CA GLN A 39 20.67 -13.23 10.89
C GLN A 39 19.52 -13.93 10.16
N PRO A 40 18.44 -13.20 9.82
CA PRO A 40 17.39 -13.81 9.01
C PRO A 40 17.97 -14.15 7.63
N GLU A 41 17.62 -15.31 7.10
CA GLU A 41 17.97 -15.68 5.74
C GLU A 41 17.31 -14.68 4.77
N ILE A 42 18.13 -14.02 3.98
CA ILE A 42 17.63 -13.16 2.90
C ILE A 42 17.15 -14.10 1.80
N PRO A 43 15.86 -14.06 1.42
CA PRO A 43 15.36 -14.93 0.39
C PRO A 43 16.06 -14.64 -0.95
N GLU A 44 16.35 -15.67 -1.73
CA GLU A 44 16.98 -15.56 -3.05
C GLU A 44 16.16 -14.65 -4.00
N THR A 45 14.84 -14.64 -3.85
CA THR A 45 13.93 -13.78 -4.57
C THR A 45 13.14 -12.90 -3.63
N LEU A 46 13.17 -11.58 -3.86
CA LEU A 46 12.39 -10.62 -3.09
C LEU A 46 11.06 -10.31 -3.79
N ASN A 47 9.98 -10.49 -3.05
CA ASN A 47 8.65 -10.05 -3.48
C ASN A 47 8.40 -8.62 -2.99
N LEU A 48 8.33 -7.67 -3.90
CA LEU A 48 8.18 -6.25 -3.60
C LEU A 48 6.85 -5.70 -4.13
N SER A 49 6.28 -4.76 -3.38
CA SER A 49 5.20 -3.90 -3.84
C SER A 49 5.71 -2.46 -3.96
N ALA A 50 4.97 -1.57 -4.62
CA ALA A 50 5.29 -0.14 -4.67
C ALA A 50 5.55 0.43 -3.27
N SER A 51 4.67 0.15 -2.31
CA SER A 51 4.83 0.60 -0.91
C SER A 51 6.05 0.01 -0.19
N ALA A 52 6.49 -1.20 -0.57
CA ALA A 52 7.70 -1.79 -0.03
C ALA A 52 8.95 -1.05 -0.55
N ILE A 53 8.97 -0.71 -1.84
CA ILE A 53 10.04 0.07 -2.47
C ILE A 53 10.09 1.48 -1.86
N GLU A 54 8.95 2.17 -1.72
CA GLU A 54 8.88 3.47 -1.05
C GLU A 54 9.37 3.41 0.41
N THR A 55 9.03 2.34 1.12
CA THR A 55 9.54 2.13 2.48
C THR A 55 11.06 2.01 2.49
N TYR A 56 11.64 1.26 1.54
CA TYR A 56 13.08 1.14 1.41
C TYR A 56 13.74 2.48 1.09
N GLN A 57 13.19 3.22 0.13
CA GLN A 57 13.71 4.55 -0.25
C GLN A 57 13.66 5.55 0.91
N SER A 58 12.58 5.51 1.72
CA SER A 58 12.45 6.41 2.87
C SER A 58 13.31 6.00 4.06
N CYS A 59 13.42 4.71 4.33
CA CYS A 59 14.21 4.17 5.44
C CYS A 59 14.52 2.68 5.22
N PRO A 60 15.73 2.34 4.76
CA PRO A 60 16.15 0.95 4.55
C PRO A 60 16.06 0.09 5.83
N LEU A 61 16.31 0.67 7.00
CA LEU A 61 16.20 -0.03 8.27
C LEU A 61 14.76 -0.42 8.60
N LYS A 62 13.80 0.46 8.32
CA LYS A 62 12.37 0.15 8.48
C LYS A 62 11.93 -0.96 7.54
N PHE A 63 12.41 -0.93 6.31
CA PHE A 63 12.18 -2.00 5.34
C PHE A 63 12.73 -3.33 5.86
N ARG A 64 13.99 -3.34 6.32
CA ARG A 64 14.63 -4.52 6.89
C ARG A 64 13.80 -5.10 8.03
N PHE A 65 13.49 -4.31 9.05
CA PHE A 65 12.72 -4.77 10.21
C PHE A 65 11.35 -5.36 9.83
N GLY A 66 10.63 -4.71 8.89
CA GLY A 66 9.30 -5.17 8.53
C GLY A 66 9.26 -6.29 7.50
N ARG A 67 10.26 -6.38 6.60
CA ARG A 67 10.21 -7.29 5.45
C ARG A 67 11.21 -8.44 5.51
N ILE A 68 12.35 -8.22 6.14
CA ILE A 68 13.41 -9.25 6.27
C ILE A 68 13.34 -9.88 7.66
N ASP A 69 13.40 -9.07 8.71
CA ASP A 69 13.39 -9.54 10.09
C ASP A 69 12.00 -9.95 10.58
N GLY A 70 10.92 -9.59 9.83
CA GLY A 70 9.55 -9.98 10.14
C GLY A 70 8.99 -9.40 11.45
N ILE A 71 9.55 -8.27 11.92
CA ILE A 71 9.12 -7.65 13.18
C ILE A 71 7.68 -7.14 13.03
N PRO A 72 6.72 -7.62 13.84
CA PRO A 72 5.34 -7.21 13.76
C PRO A 72 5.18 -5.71 14.00
N GLN A 73 4.44 -5.02 13.13
CA GLN A 73 4.05 -3.64 13.37
C GLN A 73 2.86 -3.63 14.34
N ASN A 74 3.00 -2.88 15.45
CA ASN A 74 1.90 -2.70 16.40
C ASN A 74 0.78 -1.88 15.75
N ALA A 75 -0.45 -2.40 15.88
CA ALA A 75 -1.75 -1.82 15.52
C ALA A 75 -1.93 -1.38 14.05
N LYS A 76 -3.00 -1.83 13.44
CA LYS A 76 -3.49 -1.33 12.15
C LYS A 76 -3.83 0.15 12.31
N LYS A 77 -3.27 1.01 11.46
CA LYS A 77 -3.60 2.43 11.47
C LYS A 77 -5.06 2.61 11.00
N PRO A 78 -5.91 3.34 11.72
CA PRO A 78 -7.31 3.54 11.33
C PRO A 78 -7.49 4.07 9.90
N GLN A 79 -6.55 4.92 9.42
CA GLN A 79 -6.55 5.43 8.05
C GLN A 79 -6.34 4.33 7.00
N LEU A 80 -5.55 3.29 7.32
CA LEU A 80 -5.33 2.17 6.42
C LEU A 80 -6.57 1.27 6.34
N ILE A 81 -7.22 1.03 7.50
CA ILE A 81 -8.48 0.29 7.56
C ILE A 81 -9.54 1.00 6.73
N PHE A 82 -9.71 2.31 6.95
CA PHE A 82 -10.63 3.15 6.19
C PHE A 82 -10.35 3.10 4.68
N GLY A 83 -9.10 3.27 4.28
CA GLY A 83 -8.70 3.17 2.88
C GLY A 83 -9.10 1.82 2.26
N ASN A 84 -8.80 0.72 2.92
CA ASN A 84 -9.14 -0.62 2.44
C ASN A 84 -10.66 -0.83 2.30
N ILE A 85 -11.48 -0.33 3.24
CA ILE A 85 -12.95 -0.40 3.14
C ILE A 85 -13.43 0.37 1.90
N ILE A 86 -12.94 1.59 1.68
CA ILE A 86 -13.34 2.40 0.53
C ILE A 86 -12.94 1.75 -0.79
N HIS A 87 -11.73 1.19 -0.91
CA HIS A 87 -11.29 0.46 -2.10
C HIS A 87 -12.20 -0.75 -2.38
N LEU A 88 -12.52 -1.54 -1.36
CA LEU A 88 -13.41 -2.69 -1.49
C LEU A 88 -14.83 -2.30 -1.91
N VAL A 89 -15.37 -1.21 -1.35
CA VAL A 89 -16.66 -0.65 -1.77
C VAL A 89 -16.63 -0.23 -3.23
N LEU A 90 -15.60 0.48 -3.68
CA LEU A 90 -15.46 0.91 -5.06
C LEU A 90 -15.26 -0.26 -6.04
N GLN A 91 -14.49 -1.28 -5.64
CA GLN A 91 -14.35 -2.52 -6.40
C GLN A 91 -15.72 -3.15 -6.67
N ARG A 92 -16.51 -3.40 -5.61
CA ARG A 92 -17.85 -4.00 -5.70
C ARG A 92 -18.86 -3.09 -6.42
N PHE A 93 -18.68 -1.77 -6.29
CA PHE A 93 -19.53 -0.79 -6.97
C PHE A 93 -19.39 -0.85 -8.49
N HIS A 94 -18.20 -1.14 -8.98
CA HIS A 94 -17.90 -1.27 -10.42
C HIS A 94 -18.02 -2.68 -10.97
N GLU A 95 -18.64 -3.62 -10.24
CA GLU A 95 -18.97 -4.93 -10.80
C GLU A 95 -19.83 -4.79 -12.06
N PRO A 96 -19.59 -5.62 -13.11
CA PRO A 96 -20.32 -5.54 -14.36
C PRO A 96 -21.84 -5.66 -14.18
N ASN A 97 -22.58 -4.90 -15.00
CA ASN A 97 -24.05 -4.93 -15.05
C ASN A 97 -24.76 -4.57 -13.75
N LYS A 98 -24.12 -3.80 -12.88
CA LYS A 98 -24.73 -3.30 -11.65
C LYS A 98 -25.11 -1.83 -11.78
N GLU A 99 -26.15 -1.46 -11.05
CA GLU A 99 -26.66 -0.09 -10.99
C GLU A 99 -25.63 0.88 -10.39
N ILE A 100 -25.52 2.06 -11.01
CA ILE A 100 -24.72 3.18 -10.51
C ILE A 100 -25.67 4.13 -9.76
N SER A 101 -25.83 3.90 -8.45
CA SER A 101 -26.71 4.71 -7.61
C SER A 101 -26.11 4.95 -6.22
N LYS A 102 -26.56 6.04 -5.56
CA LYS A 102 -26.17 6.39 -4.20
C LYS A 102 -26.62 5.33 -3.20
N GLU A 103 -27.83 4.82 -3.39
CA GLU A 103 -28.42 3.79 -2.54
C GLU A 103 -27.57 2.53 -2.54
N ARG A 104 -27.09 2.14 -3.71
CA ARG A 104 -26.23 0.95 -3.84
C ARG A 104 -24.88 1.15 -3.19
N ILE A 105 -24.19 2.26 -3.42
CA ILE A 105 -22.85 2.48 -2.87
C ILE A 105 -22.87 2.60 -1.34
N LEU A 106 -23.91 3.21 -0.78
CA LEU A 106 -24.08 3.30 0.67
C LEU A 106 -24.40 1.95 1.30
N ARG A 107 -25.22 1.12 0.65
CA ARG A 107 -25.46 -0.25 1.09
C ARG A 107 -24.16 -1.07 1.09
N LEU A 108 -23.33 -0.95 0.04
CA LEU A 108 -22.03 -1.61 0.00
C LEU A 108 -21.10 -1.14 1.12
N LEU A 109 -21.12 0.17 1.43
CA LEU A 109 -20.37 0.69 2.57
C LEU A 109 -20.81 0.06 3.88
N ASP A 110 -22.11 -0.07 4.11
CA ASP A 110 -22.63 -0.71 5.34
C ASP A 110 -22.27 -2.19 5.41
N GLU A 111 -22.29 -2.91 4.29
CA GLU A 111 -21.91 -4.32 4.22
C GLU A 111 -20.42 -4.54 4.53
N GLU A 112 -19.53 -3.67 4.03
CA GLU A 112 -18.08 -3.79 4.22
C GLU A 112 -17.59 -3.18 5.55
N TRP A 113 -18.43 -2.40 6.23
CA TRP A 113 -18.08 -1.74 7.48
C TRP A 113 -18.14 -2.70 8.66
N LYS A 114 -16.98 -3.15 9.16
CA LYS A 114 -16.89 -4.03 10.34
C LYS A 114 -16.58 -3.21 11.58
N LYS A 115 -17.47 -3.25 12.56
CA LYS A 115 -17.37 -2.46 13.82
C LYS A 115 -16.10 -2.75 14.63
N ASP A 116 -15.55 -3.96 14.55
CA ASP A 116 -14.40 -4.39 15.35
C ASP A 116 -13.04 -4.01 14.75
N ASP A 117 -13.03 -3.34 13.60
CA ASP A 117 -11.77 -2.95 12.94
C ASP A 117 -11.16 -1.66 13.50
N PHE A 118 -11.92 -0.87 14.29
CA PHE A 118 -11.48 0.41 14.84
C PHE A 118 -11.36 0.36 16.37
N ASP A 119 -10.23 0.82 16.91
CA ASP A 119 -9.94 0.78 18.36
C ASP A 119 -10.84 1.70 19.21
N TYR A 120 -11.49 2.72 18.60
CA TYR A 120 -12.30 3.72 19.30
C TYR A 120 -13.56 4.10 18.50
N SER A 121 -14.74 3.94 19.11
CA SER A 121 -16.04 4.24 18.49
C SER A 121 -16.19 5.67 17.94
N VAL A 122 -15.69 6.68 18.65
CA VAL A 122 -15.77 8.10 18.22
C VAL A 122 -14.97 8.37 16.95
N ARG A 123 -13.85 7.65 16.74
CA ARG A 123 -13.09 7.75 15.49
C ARG A 123 -13.74 6.98 14.37
N GLU A 124 -14.36 5.84 14.69
CA GLU A 124 -15.11 5.03 13.76
C GLU A 124 -16.25 5.82 13.13
N GLU A 125 -17.10 6.48 13.95
CA GLU A 125 -18.22 7.31 13.47
C GLU A 125 -17.74 8.39 12.48
N LYS A 126 -16.67 9.11 12.83
CA LYS A 126 -16.09 10.15 11.95
C LYS A 126 -15.58 9.58 10.62
N PHE A 127 -14.95 8.41 10.63
CA PHE A 127 -14.52 7.75 9.40
C PHE A 127 -15.71 7.28 8.57
N LYS A 128 -16.77 6.78 9.21
CA LYS A 128 -17.98 6.35 8.50
C LYS A 128 -18.70 7.53 7.86
N GLU A 129 -18.88 8.64 8.58
CA GLU A 129 -19.43 9.89 8.03
C GLU A 129 -18.62 10.39 6.84
N GLN A 130 -17.28 10.40 6.96
CA GLN A 130 -16.39 10.75 5.87
C GLN A 130 -16.52 9.78 4.69
N GLY A 131 -16.66 8.48 4.93
CA GLY A 131 -16.88 7.48 3.89
C GLY A 131 -18.17 7.73 3.12
N ILE A 132 -19.26 8.05 3.81
CA ILE A 132 -20.55 8.41 3.21
C ILE A 132 -20.37 9.64 2.31
N GLU A 133 -19.74 10.71 2.82
CA GLU A 133 -19.54 11.96 2.05
C GLU A 133 -18.77 11.70 0.76
N ILE A 134 -17.59 11.08 0.83
CA ILE A 134 -16.73 10.87 -0.35
C ILE A 134 -17.35 9.92 -1.38
N LEU A 135 -18.12 8.92 -0.93
CA LEU A 135 -18.76 7.97 -1.84
C LEU A 135 -19.99 8.58 -2.54
N ILE A 136 -20.73 9.43 -1.85
CA ILE A 136 -21.83 10.21 -2.49
C ILE A 136 -21.23 11.15 -3.53
N ASP A 137 -20.19 11.92 -3.17
CA ASP A 137 -19.50 12.84 -4.09
C ASP A 137 -18.93 12.07 -5.30
N TYR A 138 -18.40 10.87 -5.07
CA TYR A 138 -17.90 10.00 -6.14
C TYR A 138 -19.01 9.64 -7.14
N VAL A 139 -20.17 9.17 -6.68
CA VAL A 139 -21.30 8.83 -7.55
C VAL A 139 -21.79 10.05 -8.32
N GLU A 140 -21.90 11.22 -7.67
CA GLU A 140 -22.29 12.47 -8.34
C GLU A 140 -21.32 12.87 -9.47
N ASN A 141 -20.02 12.64 -9.27
CA ASN A 141 -19.00 12.98 -10.26
C ASN A 141 -19.02 12.07 -11.50
N ILE A 142 -19.45 10.82 -11.35
CA ILE A 142 -19.44 9.85 -12.46
C ILE A 142 -20.82 9.67 -13.13
N LYS A 143 -21.92 10.18 -12.54
CA LYS A 143 -23.29 9.93 -13.03
C LYS A 143 -23.54 10.38 -14.47
N ASP A 144 -22.95 11.53 -14.86
CA ASP A 144 -23.12 12.10 -16.20
C ASP A 144 -22.12 11.53 -17.23
N ASN A 145 -21.08 10.88 -16.76
CA ASN A 145 -20.07 10.22 -17.58
C ASN A 145 -19.60 8.92 -16.93
N ILE A 146 -20.46 7.92 -17.00
CA ILE A 146 -20.19 6.60 -16.40
C ILE A 146 -18.94 5.99 -17.02
N PRO A 147 -17.92 5.64 -16.22
CA PRO A 147 -16.68 5.08 -16.72
C PRO A 147 -16.92 3.67 -17.35
N ASN A 148 -16.22 3.41 -18.44
CA ASN A 148 -16.24 2.07 -19.07
C ASN A 148 -15.21 1.16 -18.39
N VAL A 149 -15.54 0.70 -17.18
CA VAL A 149 -14.67 -0.15 -16.36
C VAL A 149 -14.54 -1.53 -16.94
N ILE A 150 -13.32 -1.99 -17.17
CA ILE A 150 -13.02 -3.31 -17.71
C ILE A 150 -12.40 -4.26 -16.68
N ARG A 151 -11.69 -3.71 -15.67
CA ARG A 151 -11.15 -4.48 -14.54
C ARG A 151 -11.18 -3.64 -13.27
N THR A 152 -11.34 -4.31 -12.14
CA THR A 152 -11.15 -3.76 -10.80
C THR A 152 -10.29 -4.69 -9.98
N GLU A 153 -9.40 -4.16 -9.14
CA GLU A 153 -8.45 -4.93 -8.31
C GLU A 153 -7.70 -5.99 -9.13
N GLU A 154 -7.21 -5.58 -10.31
CA GLU A 154 -6.44 -6.45 -11.20
C GLU A 154 -5.13 -6.83 -10.55
N GLN A 155 -5.06 -8.08 -10.07
CA GLN A 155 -3.87 -8.63 -9.41
C GLN A 155 -2.78 -8.88 -10.42
N PHE A 156 -1.56 -8.49 -10.10
CA PHE A 156 -0.43 -8.71 -10.96
C PHE A 156 0.83 -9.17 -10.22
N ASN A 157 1.66 -9.89 -10.96
CA ASN A 157 3.05 -10.13 -10.61
C ASN A 157 3.88 -10.18 -11.90
N PHE A 158 5.08 -9.65 -11.86
CA PHE A 158 6.05 -9.79 -12.93
C PHE A 158 7.46 -9.76 -12.38
N SER A 159 8.41 -10.34 -13.13
CA SER A 159 9.81 -10.42 -12.72
C SER A 159 10.61 -9.25 -13.27
N LEU A 160 11.45 -8.67 -12.44
CA LEU A 160 12.43 -7.65 -12.80
C LEU A 160 13.81 -8.12 -12.30
N GLY A 161 14.55 -8.84 -13.14
CA GLY A 161 15.77 -9.53 -12.72
C GLY A 161 15.48 -10.60 -11.66
N SER A 162 16.14 -10.52 -10.51
CA SER A 162 15.93 -11.42 -9.35
C SER A 162 14.78 -10.98 -8.42
N ILE A 163 14.05 -9.93 -8.77
CA ILE A 163 12.96 -9.38 -7.96
C ILE A 163 11.63 -9.71 -8.62
N THR A 164 10.63 -10.11 -7.82
CA THR A 164 9.25 -10.19 -8.25
C THR A 164 8.48 -8.98 -7.75
N ILE A 165 7.92 -8.20 -8.66
CA ILE A 165 7.03 -7.08 -8.35
C ILE A 165 5.59 -7.59 -8.34
N ARG A 166 4.83 -7.26 -7.30
CA ARG A 166 3.42 -7.65 -7.16
C ARG A 166 2.56 -6.51 -6.64
N GLY A 167 1.30 -6.54 -7.00
CA GLY A 167 0.32 -5.55 -6.55
C GLY A 167 -1.05 -5.81 -7.11
N ALA A 168 -1.92 -4.82 -6.97
CA ALA A 168 -3.23 -4.76 -7.58
C ALA A 168 -3.43 -3.37 -8.18
N ILE A 169 -4.07 -3.31 -9.35
CA ILE A 169 -4.51 -2.06 -9.97
C ILE A 169 -5.96 -1.84 -9.57
N ASP A 170 -6.26 -0.74 -8.90
CA ASP A 170 -7.59 -0.49 -8.34
C ASP A 170 -8.69 -0.52 -9.42
N ARG A 171 -8.47 0.17 -10.55
CA ARG A 171 -9.40 0.19 -11.67
C ARG A 171 -8.71 0.42 -13.00
N ILE A 172 -9.19 -0.26 -14.03
CA ILE A 172 -8.78 -0.07 -15.43
C ILE A 172 -10.04 0.22 -16.26
N ASP A 173 -10.04 1.37 -16.95
CA ASP A 173 -11.12 1.82 -17.82
C ASP A 173 -10.72 1.73 -19.29
N LYS A 174 -11.69 1.46 -20.17
CA LYS A 174 -11.50 1.57 -21.61
C LYS A 174 -11.65 3.02 -22.06
N ILE A 175 -10.64 3.54 -22.72
CA ILE A 175 -10.66 4.87 -23.32
C ILE A 175 -10.25 4.77 -24.79
N GLY A 176 -11.19 4.99 -25.70
CA GLY A 176 -10.93 4.90 -27.14
C GLY A 176 -10.31 3.54 -27.53
N LYS A 177 -9.09 3.56 -28.06
CA LYS A 177 -8.33 2.35 -28.41
C LYS A 177 -7.39 1.87 -27.30
N GLY A 178 -7.23 2.62 -26.22
CA GLY A 178 -6.33 2.33 -25.11
C GLY A 178 -7.07 2.11 -23.80
N VAL A 179 -6.31 2.13 -22.72
CA VAL A 179 -6.83 2.01 -21.36
C VAL A 179 -6.34 3.15 -20.46
N GLU A 180 -7.11 3.46 -19.44
CA GLU A 180 -6.69 4.32 -18.34
C GLU A 180 -6.54 3.49 -17.07
N ILE A 181 -5.41 3.65 -16.40
CA ILE A 181 -5.19 3.14 -15.05
C ILE A 181 -5.63 4.19 -14.05
N ILE A 182 -6.41 3.77 -13.05
CA ILE A 182 -6.86 4.64 -11.97
C ILE A 182 -6.46 4.00 -10.64
N ASP A 183 -5.84 4.83 -9.80
CA ASP A 183 -5.48 4.48 -8.43
C ASP A 183 -6.21 5.44 -7.48
N TYR A 184 -7.04 4.90 -6.60
CA TYR A 184 -7.83 5.68 -5.65
C TYR A 184 -7.02 6.13 -4.45
N LYS A 185 -7.18 7.37 -4.05
CA LYS A 185 -6.56 7.95 -2.86
C LYS A 185 -7.59 8.51 -1.90
N THR A 186 -7.63 7.97 -0.68
CA THR A 186 -8.49 8.46 0.41
C THR A 186 -7.83 9.58 1.21
N SER A 187 -6.56 9.92 0.93
CA SER A 187 -5.87 11.08 1.48
C SER A 187 -6.27 12.37 0.77
N LYS A 188 -6.00 13.52 1.42
CA LYS A 188 -6.02 14.82 0.72
C LYS A 188 -4.87 14.87 -0.28
N THR A 189 -5.07 15.57 -1.38
CA THR A 189 -4.12 15.71 -2.49
C THR A 189 -2.72 16.08 -1.99
N SER A 190 -1.70 15.38 -2.45
CA SER A 190 -0.31 15.74 -2.15
C SER A 190 0.72 15.23 -3.14
N SER A 191 0.35 14.40 -4.12
CA SER A 191 1.32 13.79 -5.03
C SER A 191 0.95 13.97 -6.49
N SER A 192 1.98 14.15 -7.32
CA SER A 192 1.81 14.22 -8.78
C SER A 192 1.78 12.80 -9.37
N ALA A 193 0.86 12.54 -10.30
CA ALA A 193 0.82 11.29 -11.05
C ALA A 193 2.12 11.05 -11.83
N LYS A 194 2.78 12.11 -12.32
CA LYS A 194 4.03 12.02 -13.11
C LYS A 194 5.20 11.41 -12.35
N SER A 195 5.25 11.54 -11.04
CA SER A 195 6.32 11.01 -10.17
C SER A 195 5.85 9.88 -9.26
N ASN A 196 4.67 9.33 -9.52
CA ASN A 196 4.11 8.28 -8.68
C ASN A 196 4.67 6.91 -9.08
N LEU A 197 5.40 6.27 -8.15
CA LEU A 197 6.02 4.97 -8.36
C LEU A 197 4.99 3.86 -8.63
N GLN A 198 3.85 3.91 -7.98
CA GLN A 198 2.79 2.91 -8.10
C GLN A 198 2.22 2.90 -9.53
N LEU A 199 1.90 4.07 -10.09
CA LEU A 199 1.43 4.19 -11.47
C LEU A 199 2.49 3.77 -12.49
N ALA A 200 3.78 4.05 -12.23
CA ALA A 200 4.88 3.59 -13.08
C ALA A 200 4.95 2.05 -13.10
N ILE A 201 4.85 1.40 -11.94
CA ILE A 201 4.84 -0.06 -11.83
C ILE A 201 3.62 -0.66 -12.56
N TYR A 202 2.44 -0.05 -12.43
CA TYR A 202 1.25 -0.49 -13.14
C TYR A 202 1.41 -0.42 -14.67
N SER A 203 1.99 0.68 -15.15
CA SER A 203 2.32 0.84 -16.59
C SER A 203 3.29 -0.23 -17.06
N MET A 204 4.36 -0.51 -16.31
CA MET A 204 5.33 -1.57 -16.63
C MET A 204 4.68 -2.95 -16.71
N TYR A 205 3.72 -3.23 -15.83
CA TYR A 205 2.96 -4.49 -15.89
C TYR A 205 2.16 -4.60 -17.19
N LEU A 206 1.38 -3.58 -17.54
CA LEU A 206 0.57 -3.59 -18.76
C LEU A 206 1.43 -3.68 -20.04
N GLU A 207 2.61 -3.06 -20.06
CA GLU A 207 3.54 -3.15 -21.19
C GLU A 207 4.05 -4.58 -21.45
N GLN A 208 4.15 -5.40 -20.40
CA GLN A 208 4.59 -6.79 -20.49
C GLN A 208 3.45 -7.78 -20.73
N LEU A 209 2.20 -7.32 -20.63
CA LEU A 209 1.03 -8.18 -20.73
C LEU A 209 0.68 -8.46 -22.18
N GLU A 210 0.69 -9.72 -22.58
CA GLU A 210 0.23 -10.20 -23.91
C GLU A 210 -1.31 -10.34 -23.93
N ASP A 211 -2.02 -9.27 -23.57
CA ASP A 211 -3.48 -9.21 -23.56
C ASP A 211 -3.94 -8.15 -24.59
N PRO A 212 -4.74 -8.52 -25.60
CA PRO A 212 -5.15 -7.59 -26.66
C PRO A 212 -6.05 -6.46 -26.15
N LEU A 213 -6.64 -6.58 -24.96
CA LEU A 213 -7.49 -5.58 -24.36
C LEU A 213 -6.73 -4.66 -23.41
N LEU A 214 -5.81 -5.22 -22.60
CA LEU A 214 -5.11 -4.54 -21.51
C LEU A 214 -3.65 -4.22 -21.86
N GLY A 215 -3.01 -5.06 -22.67
CA GLY A 215 -1.56 -4.99 -22.93
C GLY A 215 -1.15 -3.73 -23.67
N GLY A 216 0.06 -3.30 -23.38
CA GLY A 216 0.70 -2.12 -23.97
C GLY A 216 0.76 -0.91 -23.05
N ILE A 217 1.29 0.19 -23.58
CA ILE A 217 1.41 1.45 -22.83
C ILE A 217 0.01 2.01 -22.56
N PRO A 218 -0.38 2.26 -21.30
CA PRO A 218 -1.67 2.86 -20.99
C PRO A 218 -1.78 4.26 -21.63
N PHE A 219 -2.96 4.60 -22.14
CA PHE A 219 -3.22 5.92 -22.68
C PHE A 219 -3.11 7.01 -21.61
N ARG A 220 -3.54 6.69 -20.38
CA ARG A 220 -3.48 7.59 -19.24
C ARG A 220 -3.31 6.79 -17.93
N SER A 221 -2.62 7.39 -16.96
CA SER A 221 -2.50 6.88 -15.59
C SER A 221 -2.84 7.99 -14.61
N SER A 222 -3.82 7.76 -13.76
CA SER A 222 -4.47 8.79 -12.94
C SER A 222 -4.48 8.42 -11.46
N LEU A 223 -4.18 9.40 -10.61
CA LEU A 223 -4.48 9.35 -9.17
C LEU A 223 -5.86 9.98 -8.96
N TYR A 224 -6.81 9.20 -8.48
CA TYR A 224 -8.15 9.70 -8.18
C TYR A 224 -8.29 10.00 -6.69
N PHE A 225 -8.15 11.28 -6.32
CA PHE A 225 -8.31 11.74 -4.96
C PHE A 225 -9.78 11.88 -4.60
N LEU A 226 -10.30 10.94 -3.82
CA LEU A 226 -11.71 10.89 -3.45
C LEU A 226 -12.19 12.06 -2.58
N ARG A 227 -11.25 12.75 -1.91
CA ARG A 227 -11.53 13.90 -1.03
C ARG A 227 -11.32 15.26 -1.71
N ASP A 228 -10.93 15.26 -2.96
CA ASP A 228 -10.74 16.48 -3.72
C ASP A 228 -12.07 16.88 -4.38
N LYS A 229 -12.57 18.07 -4.04
CA LYS A 229 -13.82 18.61 -4.60
C LYS A 229 -13.60 19.33 -5.92
N ASP A 230 -12.37 19.75 -6.18
CA ASP A 230 -11.96 20.45 -7.42
C ASP A 230 -11.34 19.44 -8.42
N LYS A 231 -12.15 18.49 -8.87
CA LYS A 231 -11.66 17.45 -9.80
C LYS A 231 -11.57 18.00 -11.22
N PRO A 232 -10.50 17.64 -11.96
CA PRO A 232 -10.40 17.94 -13.38
C PRO A 232 -11.42 17.19 -14.22
#